data_ac9e750575bacb023d6501134f3fc9d6
#
_entry.id   ac9e750575bacb023d6501134f3fc9d6
#
_cell.length_a   1.000
_cell.length_b   1.000
_cell.length_c   1.000
_cell.angle_alpha   90.00
_cell.angle_beta   90.00
_cell.angle_gamma   90.00
#
_symmetry.space_group_name_H-M   'P 1'
#
loop_
_entity.id
_entity.type
_entity.pdbx_description
1 polymer ?
#
loop_
_entity_poly.entity_id
_entity_poly.type
_entity_poly.pdbx_seq_one_letter_code
_entity_poly.pdbx_strand_id
1 'polypeptide(L)'
;MKQEIKIIALWIVATLIVFAVGLWIFGLWHNRWSGYSASLSISDGLCNIAVIPITGDIISYAGADQDGSWSEMPPSTNADEVLATLYKAENETNILGIFVRIDSSGGSAVASEIISNGFKRSSLPVATFIREGANSGAYLAATGANTIIASSFSEIGSIGVNMSYLDKTAKNAKDGLQYIQLTSARFKDYGNPDKPLTFAERTLLERDLKIYHDHFVKMVSENRNLPIEQVAKLADGSSMPGSLALKNGLIDSLGDQETARDWFAEKLEISPKEVIFCE
;
A
#
# COMPACT_ATOMS: atom_id res chain seq x y z
N MET A 1 22.97 -65.34 27.82
CA MET A 1 22.52 -65.35 26.41
C MET A 1 21.05 -64.96 26.23
N LYS A 2 20.05 -65.69 26.78
CA LYS A 2 18.61 -65.32 26.59
C LYS A 2 18.19 -64.00 27.22
N GLN A 3 18.83 -63.53 28.29
CA GLN A 3 18.50 -62.28 28.99
C GLN A 3 19.11 -61.05 28.27
N GLU A 4 20.31 -61.18 27.71
CA GLU A 4 20.93 -60.14 26.92
C GLU A 4 20.20 -59.88 25.58
N ILE A 5 19.71 -60.96 24.93
CA ILE A 5 18.90 -60.83 23.71
C ILE A 5 17.61 -60.06 23.99
N LYS A 6 16.97 -60.31 25.16
CA LYS A 6 15.77 -59.53 25.55
C LYS A 6 16.04 -58.06 25.77
N ILE A 7 17.18 -57.70 26.37
CA ILE A 7 17.57 -56.32 26.59
C ILE A 7 17.87 -55.61 25.27
N ILE A 8 18.60 -56.26 24.35
CA ILE A 8 18.85 -55.75 23.01
C ILE A 8 17.57 -55.51 22.22
N ALA A 9 16.64 -56.48 22.26
CA ALA A 9 15.34 -56.35 21.60
C ALA A 9 14.50 -55.20 22.18
N LEU A 10 14.57 -54.98 23.50
CA LEU A 10 13.87 -53.88 24.16
C LEU A 10 14.43 -52.51 23.71
N TRP A 11 15.77 -52.37 23.57
CA TRP A 11 16.42 -51.16 23.07
C TRP A 11 16.07 -50.88 21.60
N ILE A 12 16.01 -51.89 20.75
CA ILE A 12 15.60 -51.75 19.34
C ILE A 12 14.15 -51.25 19.25
N VAL A 13 13.25 -51.82 20.03
CA VAL A 13 11.84 -51.40 20.06
C VAL A 13 11.73 -49.96 20.58
N ALA A 14 12.45 -49.58 21.61
CA ALA A 14 12.46 -48.23 22.16
C ALA A 14 12.97 -47.21 21.13
N THR A 15 14.06 -47.50 20.40
CA THR A 15 14.59 -46.64 19.36
C THR A 15 13.62 -46.48 18.17
N LEU A 16 12.94 -47.55 17.77
CA LEU A 16 11.95 -47.47 16.70
C LEU A 16 10.72 -46.61 17.09
N ILE A 17 10.30 -46.70 18.37
CA ILE A 17 9.20 -45.87 18.88
C ILE A 17 9.61 -44.41 18.90
N VAL A 18 10.82 -44.06 19.38
CA VAL A 18 11.32 -42.70 19.39
C VAL A 18 11.43 -42.12 17.96
N PHE A 19 11.89 -42.93 17.02
CA PHE A 19 11.98 -42.56 15.62
C PHE A 19 10.59 -42.34 14.97
N ALA A 20 9.65 -43.21 15.25
CA ALA A 20 8.26 -43.08 14.76
C ALA A 20 7.57 -41.84 15.34
N VAL A 21 7.75 -41.55 16.63
CA VAL A 21 7.24 -40.34 17.28
C VAL A 21 7.92 -39.10 16.71
N GLY A 22 9.22 -39.14 16.43
CA GLY A 22 9.95 -38.07 15.78
C GLY A 22 9.43 -37.75 14.38
N LEU A 23 9.19 -38.80 13.57
CA LEU A 23 8.57 -38.65 12.23
C LEU A 23 7.13 -38.12 12.30
N TRP A 24 6.37 -38.51 13.29
CA TRP A 24 5.00 -38.04 13.49
C TRP A 24 5.00 -36.54 13.90
N ILE A 25 5.84 -36.16 14.84
CA ILE A 25 6.03 -34.75 15.25
C ILE A 25 6.54 -33.90 14.07
N PHE A 26 7.51 -34.41 13.29
CA PHE A 26 8.02 -33.73 12.09
C PHE A 26 6.92 -33.58 11.03
N GLY A 27 6.08 -34.59 10.84
CA GLY A 27 4.93 -34.52 9.95
C GLY A 27 3.90 -33.48 10.40
N LEU A 28 3.61 -33.40 11.70
CA LEU A 28 2.74 -32.38 12.26
C LEU A 28 3.35 -30.97 12.11
N TRP A 29 4.65 -30.83 12.31
CA TRP A 29 5.37 -29.58 12.16
C TRP A 29 5.47 -29.16 10.70
N HIS A 30 5.78 -30.09 9.80
CA HIS A 30 5.83 -29.85 8.36
C HIS A 30 4.45 -29.48 7.79
N ASN A 31 3.37 -30.15 8.20
CA ASN A 31 2.00 -29.78 7.82
C ASN A 31 1.58 -28.41 8.36
N ARG A 32 2.11 -28.00 9.51
CA ARG A 32 1.83 -26.67 10.07
C ARG A 32 2.60 -25.58 9.33
N TRP A 33 3.74 -25.88 8.73
CA TRP A 33 4.54 -24.96 7.91
C TRP A 33 4.11 -24.97 6.43
N SER A 34 3.69 -26.11 5.89
CA SER A 34 3.17 -26.17 4.52
C SER A 34 1.78 -25.54 4.37
N GLY A 35 1.06 -25.35 5.47
CA GLY A 35 -0.22 -24.62 5.49
C GLY A 35 -0.12 -23.12 5.21
N TYR A 36 1.09 -22.52 5.17
CA TYR A 36 1.30 -21.12 4.81
C TYR A 36 1.48 -20.88 3.30
N SER A 37 1.41 -21.91 2.48
CA SER A 37 1.37 -21.79 1.01
C SER A 37 0.01 -22.23 0.44
N ALA A 38 -1.06 -22.15 1.23
CA ALA A 38 -2.38 -22.11 0.62
C ALA A 38 -2.42 -20.78 -0.14
N SER A 39 -2.46 -20.83 -1.47
CA SER A 39 -2.93 -19.73 -2.27
C SER A 39 -4.37 -19.47 -1.81
N LEU A 40 -4.53 -18.61 -0.79
CA LEU A 40 -5.84 -18.17 -0.36
C LEU A 40 -6.51 -17.60 -1.60
N SER A 41 -7.52 -18.28 -2.12
CA SER A 41 -8.37 -17.73 -3.15
C SER A 41 -8.93 -16.42 -2.62
N ILE A 42 -9.04 -15.40 -3.45
CA ILE A 42 -9.71 -14.14 -3.08
C ILE A 42 -11.19 -14.42 -2.91
N SER A 43 -11.74 -15.31 -3.75
CA SER A 43 -13.13 -15.67 -3.70
C SER A 43 -13.31 -17.07 -3.08
N ASP A 44 -14.30 -17.19 -2.22
CA ASP A 44 -14.83 -18.47 -1.73
C ASP A 44 -15.74 -19.18 -2.76
N GLY A 45 -15.86 -18.62 -3.97
CA GLY A 45 -16.73 -19.06 -5.05
C GLY A 45 -18.14 -18.43 -5.00
N LEU A 46 -18.45 -17.64 -3.98
CA LEU A 46 -19.73 -16.98 -3.79
C LEU A 46 -19.68 -15.48 -4.13
N CYS A 47 -18.51 -14.87 -4.04
CA CYS A 47 -18.27 -13.47 -4.35
C CYS A 47 -17.57 -13.30 -5.72
N ASN A 48 -17.74 -12.12 -6.34
CA ASN A 48 -17.24 -11.84 -7.68
C ASN A 48 -16.55 -10.48 -7.85
N ILE A 49 -16.48 -9.68 -6.79
CA ILE A 49 -15.75 -8.40 -6.80
C ILE A 49 -14.69 -8.45 -5.71
N ALA A 50 -13.43 -8.51 -6.11
CA ALA A 50 -12.31 -8.51 -5.18
C ALA A 50 -12.21 -7.17 -4.44
N VAL A 51 -12.00 -7.20 -3.12
CA VAL A 51 -11.86 -5.99 -2.31
C VAL A 51 -10.40 -5.77 -1.95
N ILE A 52 -9.87 -4.58 -2.26
CA ILE A 52 -8.51 -4.17 -1.92
C ILE A 52 -8.60 -2.96 -0.98
N PRO A 53 -8.30 -3.12 0.32
CA PRO A 53 -8.23 -1.98 1.23
C PRO A 53 -6.89 -1.24 1.07
N ILE A 54 -6.95 0.10 1.06
CA ILE A 54 -5.79 0.99 1.18
C ILE A 54 -6.01 1.86 2.41
N THR A 55 -5.29 1.57 3.49
CA THR A 55 -5.45 2.23 4.78
C THR A 55 -4.11 2.65 5.37
N GLY A 56 -4.12 3.79 6.10
CA GLY A 56 -2.91 4.32 6.73
C GLY A 56 -1.85 4.76 5.72
N ASP A 57 -0.57 4.65 6.07
CA ASP A 57 0.52 5.10 5.21
C ASP A 57 0.77 4.13 4.05
N ILE A 58 0.95 4.66 2.83
CA ILE A 58 1.32 3.87 1.66
C ILE A 58 2.84 3.73 1.62
N ILE A 59 3.32 2.48 1.65
CA ILE A 59 4.74 2.12 1.66
C ILE A 59 5.07 1.17 0.50
N SER A 60 6.36 1.13 0.10
CA SER A 60 6.78 0.24 -0.99
C SER A 60 6.85 -1.21 -0.54
N TYR A 61 7.30 -1.45 0.69
CA TYR A 61 7.42 -2.80 1.28
C TYR A 61 7.30 -2.70 2.80
N ALA A 62 6.75 -3.74 3.42
CA ALA A 62 6.77 -3.87 4.87
C ALA A 62 8.17 -4.34 5.31
N GLY A 63 8.91 -3.48 6.00
CA GLY A 63 10.12 -3.90 6.71
C GLY A 63 9.72 -4.68 7.97
N ALA A 64 10.31 -5.86 8.20
CA ALA A 64 10.30 -6.42 9.53
C ALA A 64 11.20 -5.55 10.43
N ASP A 65 10.75 -5.23 11.64
CA ASP A 65 11.62 -4.62 12.62
C ASP A 65 12.83 -5.51 12.86
N GLN A 66 14.00 -4.92 13.14
CA GLN A 66 15.26 -5.65 13.29
C GLN A 66 15.24 -6.71 14.42
N ASP A 67 14.25 -6.65 15.31
CA ASP A 67 14.04 -7.61 16.40
C ASP A 67 12.92 -8.63 16.13
N GLY A 68 12.30 -8.57 14.95
CA GLY A 68 11.19 -9.46 14.60
C GLY A 68 9.88 -9.18 15.36
N SER A 69 9.80 -8.06 16.08
CA SER A 69 8.60 -7.65 16.79
C SER A 69 7.67 -6.91 15.83
N TRP A 70 6.43 -7.38 15.76
CA TRP A 70 5.32 -6.70 15.06
C TRP A 70 4.66 -5.69 16.00
N SER A 71 5.46 -4.87 16.70
CA SER A 71 4.93 -3.90 17.64
C SER A 71 4.23 -2.78 16.89
N GLU A 72 2.92 -2.69 17.12
CA GLU A 72 2.04 -1.51 16.93
C GLU A 72 2.50 -0.44 15.91
N MET A 73 2.94 -0.87 14.72
CA MET A 73 3.07 0.08 13.62
C MET A 73 1.67 0.59 13.25
N PRO A 74 1.53 1.89 12.99
CA PRO A 74 0.27 2.42 12.49
C PRO A 74 -0.15 1.65 11.22
N PRO A 75 -1.46 1.52 10.96
CA PRO A 75 -1.94 0.87 9.75
C PRO A 75 -1.18 1.38 8.54
N SER A 76 -0.69 0.48 7.71
CA SER A 76 0.01 0.81 6.47
C SER A 76 -0.42 -0.12 5.35
N THR A 77 -0.34 0.38 4.12
CA THR A 77 -0.63 -0.39 2.91
C THR A 77 0.66 -0.57 2.11
N ASN A 78 1.01 -1.82 1.86
CA ASN A 78 2.17 -2.19 1.07
C ASN A 78 1.79 -2.28 -0.42
N ALA A 79 2.51 -1.56 -1.28
CA ALA A 79 2.24 -1.54 -2.71
C ALA A 79 2.42 -2.91 -3.37
N ASP A 80 3.42 -3.69 -2.94
CA ASP A 80 3.65 -5.03 -3.51
C ASP A 80 2.50 -5.99 -3.16
N GLU A 81 1.91 -5.88 -1.96
CA GLU A 81 0.73 -6.67 -1.56
C GLU A 81 -0.52 -6.28 -2.34
N VAL A 82 -0.72 -4.97 -2.57
CA VAL A 82 -1.82 -4.47 -3.42
C VAL A 82 -1.70 -5.05 -4.82
N LEU A 83 -0.51 -5.00 -5.44
CA LEU A 83 -0.30 -5.56 -6.77
C LEU A 83 -0.42 -7.08 -6.80
N ALA A 84 0.06 -7.79 -5.78
CA ALA A 84 -0.10 -9.24 -5.67
C ALA A 84 -1.58 -9.63 -5.59
N THR A 85 -2.38 -8.87 -4.82
CA THR A 85 -3.83 -9.07 -4.72
C THR A 85 -4.53 -8.77 -6.05
N LEU A 86 -4.16 -7.67 -6.70
CA LEU A 86 -4.66 -7.30 -8.03
C LEU A 86 -4.39 -8.42 -9.05
N TYR A 87 -3.14 -8.86 -9.16
CA TYR A 87 -2.74 -9.92 -10.07
C TYR A 87 -3.47 -11.24 -9.79
N LYS A 88 -3.65 -11.58 -8.52
CA LYS A 88 -4.39 -12.76 -8.12
C LYS A 88 -5.86 -12.66 -8.54
N ALA A 89 -6.52 -11.51 -8.32
CA ALA A 89 -7.88 -11.26 -8.74
C ALA A 89 -8.05 -11.43 -10.26
N GLU A 90 -7.12 -10.91 -11.05
CA GLU A 90 -7.13 -11.01 -12.52
C GLU A 90 -7.00 -12.45 -13.03
N ASN A 91 -6.43 -13.36 -12.23
CA ASN A 91 -6.26 -14.77 -12.60
C ASN A 91 -7.35 -15.69 -12.01
N GLU A 92 -8.30 -15.17 -11.24
CA GLU A 92 -9.45 -15.93 -10.76
C GLU A 92 -10.67 -15.74 -11.66
N THR A 93 -11.14 -16.83 -12.24
CA THR A 93 -12.21 -16.82 -13.28
C THR A 93 -13.56 -16.30 -12.82
N ASN A 94 -13.85 -16.37 -11.52
CA ASN A 94 -15.08 -15.88 -10.92
C ASN A 94 -14.99 -14.43 -10.41
N ILE A 95 -13.81 -13.80 -10.45
CA ILE A 95 -13.66 -12.39 -10.15
C ILE A 95 -13.89 -11.57 -11.43
N LEU A 96 -14.86 -10.64 -11.35
CA LEU A 96 -15.31 -9.84 -12.47
C LEU A 96 -14.89 -8.36 -12.34
N GLY A 97 -14.44 -7.94 -11.15
CA GLY A 97 -14.06 -6.56 -10.89
C GLY A 97 -13.29 -6.39 -9.58
N ILE A 98 -12.78 -5.18 -9.38
CA ILE A 98 -11.94 -4.82 -8.24
C ILE A 98 -12.53 -3.59 -7.58
N PHE A 99 -12.84 -3.73 -6.30
CA PHE A 99 -13.33 -2.65 -5.45
C PHE A 99 -12.24 -2.20 -4.48
N VAL A 100 -11.73 -0.99 -4.66
CA VAL A 100 -10.69 -0.40 -3.80
C VAL A 100 -11.36 0.48 -2.75
N ARG A 101 -11.15 0.19 -1.47
CA ARG A 101 -11.59 1.04 -0.36
C ARG A 101 -10.42 1.84 0.17
N ILE A 102 -10.46 3.15 0.06
CA ILE A 102 -9.37 4.04 0.50
C ILE A 102 -9.75 4.84 1.74
N ASP A 103 -8.81 4.82 2.70
CA ASP A 103 -8.82 5.65 3.88
C ASP A 103 -7.36 5.92 4.31
N SER A 104 -6.72 6.90 3.64
CA SER A 104 -5.27 7.10 3.70
C SER A 104 -4.88 8.55 3.49
N SER A 105 -3.92 9.01 4.26
CA SER A 105 -3.28 10.32 4.09
C SER A 105 -2.23 10.35 2.97
N GLY A 106 -1.89 9.19 2.39
CA GLY A 106 -0.85 9.06 1.37
C GLY A 106 0.38 8.33 1.87
N GLY A 107 1.56 8.71 1.39
CA GLY A 107 2.82 8.08 1.77
C GLY A 107 3.87 8.14 0.66
N SER A 108 4.57 7.04 0.41
CA SER A 108 5.60 6.95 -0.61
C SER A 108 5.07 7.29 -2.01
N ALA A 109 5.66 8.27 -2.66
CA ALA A 109 5.31 8.66 -4.03
C ALA A 109 5.49 7.48 -5.02
N VAL A 110 6.58 6.73 -4.87
CA VAL A 110 6.86 5.54 -5.71
C VAL A 110 5.81 4.46 -5.52
N ALA A 111 5.45 4.13 -4.27
CA ALA A 111 4.44 3.13 -3.98
C ALA A 111 3.07 3.53 -4.53
N SER A 112 2.70 4.80 -4.38
CA SER A 112 1.43 5.35 -4.88
C SER A 112 1.36 5.33 -6.41
N GLU A 113 2.47 5.68 -7.09
CA GLU A 113 2.59 5.57 -8.55
C GLU A 113 2.45 4.12 -9.02
N ILE A 114 3.13 3.18 -8.35
CA ILE A 114 3.07 1.75 -8.66
C ILE A 114 1.61 1.25 -8.56
N ILE A 115 0.89 1.59 -7.49
CA ILE A 115 -0.51 1.22 -7.30
C ILE A 115 -1.40 1.84 -8.38
N SER A 116 -1.28 3.14 -8.62
CA SER A 116 -2.03 3.85 -9.67
C SER A 116 -1.84 3.21 -11.04
N ASN A 117 -0.59 2.94 -11.40
CA ASN A 117 -0.26 2.26 -12.67
C ASN A 117 -0.76 0.82 -12.72
N GLY A 118 -0.80 0.11 -11.60
CA GLY A 118 -1.40 -1.22 -11.48
C GLY A 118 -2.89 -1.18 -11.82
N PHE A 119 -3.64 -0.34 -11.15
CA PHE A 119 -5.08 -0.18 -11.40
C PHE A 119 -5.39 0.25 -12.84
N LYS A 120 -4.62 1.21 -13.38
CA LYS A 120 -4.80 1.69 -14.75
C LYS A 120 -4.58 0.60 -15.82
N ARG A 121 -3.71 -0.37 -15.54
CA ARG A 121 -3.40 -1.50 -16.45
C ARG A 121 -4.25 -2.73 -16.20
N SER A 122 -5.08 -2.72 -15.16
CA SER A 122 -5.93 -3.87 -14.83
C SER A 122 -6.81 -4.29 -16.00
N SER A 123 -6.87 -5.59 -16.23
CA SER A 123 -7.79 -6.20 -17.19
C SER A 123 -9.23 -6.22 -16.68
N LEU A 124 -9.43 -6.09 -15.36
CA LEU A 124 -10.75 -6.01 -14.72
C LEU A 124 -11.14 -4.56 -14.44
N PRO A 125 -12.42 -4.23 -14.45
CA PRO A 125 -12.90 -2.90 -14.05
C PRO A 125 -12.57 -2.64 -12.57
N VAL A 126 -12.00 -1.45 -12.30
CA VAL A 126 -11.59 -1.00 -10.97
C VAL A 126 -12.46 0.17 -10.54
N ALA A 127 -13.18 0.05 -9.43
CA ALA A 127 -13.88 1.15 -8.78
C ALA A 127 -13.23 1.47 -7.44
N THR A 128 -12.96 2.74 -7.18
CA THR A 128 -12.44 3.21 -5.90
C THR A 128 -13.53 3.92 -5.11
N PHE A 129 -13.69 3.56 -3.85
CA PHE A 129 -14.49 4.31 -2.89
C PHE A 129 -13.59 4.92 -1.81
N ILE A 130 -13.61 6.25 -1.74
CA ILE A 130 -12.90 7.02 -0.72
C ILE A 130 -13.85 7.24 0.45
N ARG A 131 -13.47 6.72 1.63
CA ARG A 131 -14.24 6.84 2.87
C ARG A 131 -13.99 8.19 3.56
N GLU A 132 -13.11 8.21 4.57
CA GLU A 132 -12.74 9.46 5.26
C GLU A 132 -11.87 10.35 4.38
N GLY A 133 -10.84 9.75 3.72
CA GLY A 133 -9.97 10.53 2.87
C GLY A 133 -9.06 9.74 1.94
N ALA A 134 -8.70 10.42 0.85
CA ALA A 134 -7.58 10.03 0.00
C ALA A 134 -6.78 11.27 -0.32
N ASN A 135 -5.69 11.46 0.40
CA ASN A 135 -4.83 12.62 0.28
C ASN A 135 -3.46 12.26 -0.32
N SER A 136 -2.82 13.21 -1.01
CA SER A 136 -1.46 13.04 -1.52
C SER A 136 -1.30 11.74 -2.33
N GLY A 137 -0.36 10.86 -1.96
CA GLY A 137 -0.14 9.58 -2.63
C GLY A 137 -1.37 8.67 -2.68
N ALA A 138 -2.28 8.73 -1.70
CA ALA A 138 -3.51 7.95 -1.72
C ALA A 138 -4.47 8.42 -2.83
N TYR A 139 -4.56 9.73 -3.05
CA TYR A 139 -5.30 10.26 -4.18
C TYR A 139 -4.66 9.86 -5.51
N LEU A 140 -3.31 9.93 -5.61
CA LEU A 140 -2.60 9.45 -6.79
C LEU A 140 -2.95 7.97 -7.09
N ALA A 141 -2.93 7.11 -6.08
CA ALA A 141 -3.30 5.70 -6.23
C ALA A 141 -4.75 5.56 -6.73
N ALA A 142 -5.69 6.32 -6.15
CA ALA A 142 -7.10 6.31 -6.56
C ALA A 142 -7.30 6.70 -8.03
N THR A 143 -6.48 7.64 -8.55
CA THR A 143 -6.62 8.12 -9.94
C THR A 143 -6.38 7.04 -11.00
N GLY A 144 -5.76 5.91 -10.65
CA GLY A 144 -5.58 4.77 -11.57
C GLY A 144 -6.85 3.96 -11.83
N ALA A 145 -7.90 4.13 -11.02
CA ALA A 145 -9.16 3.42 -11.17
C ALA A 145 -10.02 3.95 -12.35
N ASN A 146 -10.97 3.13 -12.80
CA ASN A 146 -11.93 3.53 -13.85
C ASN A 146 -12.97 4.53 -13.33
N THR A 147 -13.30 4.46 -12.03
CA THR A 147 -14.20 5.40 -11.37
C THR A 147 -13.78 5.65 -9.94
N ILE A 148 -13.98 6.87 -9.48
CA ILE A 148 -13.71 7.29 -8.09
C ILE A 148 -15.00 7.82 -7.48
N ILE A 149 -15.46 7.15 -6.44
CA ILE A 149 -16.64 7.48 -5.66
C ILE A 149 -16.19 7.99 -4.30
N ALA A 150 -16.81 9.01 -3.75
CA ALA A 150 -16.50 9.51 -2.43
C ALA A 150 -17.75 10.02 -1.71
N SER A 151 -17.71 10.08 -0.37
CA SER A 151 -18.69 10.84 0.39
C SER A 151 -18.54 12.34 0.11
N SER A 152 -19.61 13.10 0.24
CA SER A 152 -19.54 14.58 0.15
C SER A 152 -18.62 15.20 1.19
N PHE A 153 -18.37 14.49 2.30
CA PHE A 153 -17.51 14.91 3.40
C PHE A 153 -16.09 14.33 3.33
N SER A 154 -15.82 13.37 2.44
CA SER A 154 -14.46 12.82 2.30
C SER A 154 -13.45 13.91 1.96
N GLU A 155 -12.25 13.82 2.52
CA GLU A 155 -11.13 14.70 2.17
C GLU A 155 -10.38 14.17 0.94
N ILE A 156 -10.29 15.00 -0.10
CA ILE A 156 -9.72 14.60 -1.41
C ILE A 156 -8.63 15.57 -1.82
N GLY A 157 -7.57 15.04 -2.41
CA GLY A 157 -6.55 15.86 -3.07
C GLY A 157 -5.24 15.94 -2.31
N SER A 158 -4.93 17.06 -1.68
CA SER A 158 -3.59 17.32 -1.14
C SER A 158 -2.51 16.98 -2.18
N ILE A 159 -2.73 17.43 -3.43
CA ILE A 159 -1.81 17.20 -4.55
C ILE A 159 -0.58 18.05 -4.31
N GLY A 160 0.47 17.41 -3.81
CA GLY A 160 1.69 18.08 -3.44
C GLY A 160 2.74 17.11 -2.91
N VAL A 161 3.98 17.59 -2.82
CA VAL A 161 5.11 16.84 -2.29
C VAL A 161 5.80 17.67 -1.23
N ASN A 162 6.12 17.08 -0.11
CA ASN A 162 6.89 17.74 0.93
C ASN A 162 8.16 16.95 1.28
N MET A 163 9.13 17.67 1.82
CA MET A 163 10.31 17.13 2.46
C MET A 163 10.59 17.99 3.69
N SER A 164 10.59 17.40 4.86
CA SER A 164 10.83 18.10 6.11
C SER A 164 11.72 17.31 7.05
N TYR A 165 12.52 18.01 7.84
CA TYR A 165 13.33 17.44 8.92
C TYR A 165 13.47 18.46 10.05
N LEU A 166 13.83 17.98 11.23
CA LEU A 166 14.14 18.87 12.35
C LEU A 166 15.62 19.28 12.28
N ASP A 167 15.90 20.59 12.16
CA ASP A 167 17.24 21.12 12.30
C ASP A 167 17.69 20.99 13.77
N LYS A 168 18.74 20.19 13.99
CA LYS A 168 19.32 19.90 15.31
C LYS A 168 20.53 20.75 15.66
N THR A 169 20.96 21.64 14.78
CA THR A 169 22.20 22.40 14.92
C THR A 169 22.31 23.15 16.24
N ALA A 170 21.25 23.88 16.62
CA ALA A 170 21.24 24.64 17.87
C ALA A 170 21.19 23.73 19.11
N LYS A 171 20.51 22.58 19.03
CA LYS A 171 20.49 21.57 20.10
C LYS A 171 21.88 20.98 20.29
N ASN A 172 22.52 20.55 19.22
CA ASN A 172 23.86 19.95 19.28
C ASN A 172 24.90 20.93 19.90
N ALA A 173 24.86 22.20 19.49
CA ALA A 173 25.71 23.22 20.07
C ALA A 173 25.49 23.42 21.58
N LYS A 174 24.21 23.40 22.03
CA LYS A 174 23.86 23.49 23.45
C LYS A 174 24.34 22.27 24.26
N ASP A 175 24.31 21.07 23.64
CA ASP A 175 24.74 19.83 24.25
C ASP A 175 26.28 19.63 24.15
N GLY A 176 27.01 20.63 23.63
CA GLY A 176 28.48 20.58 23.47
C GLY A 176 28.94 19.64 22.36
N LEU A 177 28.06 19.28 21.43
CA LEU A 177 28.34 18.39 20.31
C LEU A 177 28.73 19.21 19.07
N GLN A 178 29.78 18.80 18.38
CA GLN A 178 30.22 19.37 17.11
C GLN A 178 30.10 18.31 16.01
N TYR A 179 29.28 18.61 14.96
CA TYR A 179 29.20 17.77 13.79
C TYR A 179 30.42 18.00 12.88
N ILE A 180 31.17 16.95 12.56
CA ILE A 180 32.34 16.99 11.69
C ILE A 180 32.03 16.20 10.42
N GLN A 181 31.89 16.89 9.30
CA GLN A 181 31.59 16.28 8.00
C GLN A 181 32.88 15.77 7.33
N LEU A 182 32.90 14.46 7.01
CA LEU A 182 33.92 13.84 6.16
C LEU A 182 33.23 13.13 5.00
N THR A 183 33.30 13.69 3.79
CA THR A 183 32.59 13.17 2.61
C THR A 183 33.51 13.14 1.39
N SER A 184 33.27 12.19 0.50
CA SER A 184 34.01 12.04 -0.75
C SER A 184 33.51 12.98 -1.87
N ALA A 185 32.35 13.64 -1.69
CA ALA A 185 31.75 14.51 -2.67
C ALA A 185 30.96 15.62 -2.00
N ARG A 186 30.87 16.79 -2.67
CA ARG A 186 30.31 18.04 -2.13
C ARG A 186 28.91 17.89 -1.51
N PHE A 187 28.03 17.11 -2.12
CA PHE A 187 26.63 16.97 -1.72
C PHE A 187 26.29 15.60 -1.15
N LYS A 188 27.31 14.78 -0.75
CA LYS A 188 27.04 13.43 -0.23
C LYS A 188 26.27 13.43 1.07
N ASP A 189 26.31 14.55 1.80
CA ASP A 189 25.70 14.72 3.12
C ASP A 189 24.72 15.92 3.13
N TYR A 190 24.11 16.21 1.99
CA TYR A 190 23.12 17.30 1.90
C TYR A 190 21.84 16.93 2.65
N GLY A 191 21.21 17.92 3.28
CA GLY A 191 19.98 17.71 4.06
C GLY A 191 20.20 17.02 5.41
N ASN A 192 21.46 16.82 5.87
CA ASN A 192 21.73 16.28 7.19
C ASN A 192 21.28 17.29 8.29
N PRO A 193 20.45 16.87 9.26
CA PRO A 193 19.88 17.76 10.26
C PRO A 193 20.89 18.26 11.31
N ASP A 194 22.07 17.67 11.40
CA ASP A 194 23.08 18.00 12.42
C ASP A 194 24.02 19.14 11.97
N LYS A 195 23.81 19.69 10.78
CA LYS A 195 24.52 20.87 10.23
C LYS A 195 23.56 21.87 9.60
N PRO A 196 23.92 23.16 9.47
CA PRO A 196 23.11 24.14 8.77
C PRO A 196 22.91 23.75 7.30
N LEU A 197 21.67 23.92 6.80
CA LEU A 197 21.37 23.75 5.40
C LEU A 197 21.93 24.94 4.60
N THR A 198 22.83 24.67 3.68
CA THR A 198 23.39 25.70 2.81
C THR A 198 22.42 26.08 1.69
N PHE A 199 22.59 27.28 1.11
CA PHE A 199 21.79 27.73 -0.04
C PHE A 199 21.88 26.74 -1.22
N ALA A 200 23.07 26.22 -1.51
CA ALA A 200 23.26 25.27 -2.60
C ALA A 200 22.54 23.93 -2.36
N GLU A 201 22.53 23.42 -1.12
CA GLU A 201 21.78 22.22 -0.74
C GLU A 201 20.27 22.44 -0.82
N ARG A 202 19.79 23.58 -0.31
CA ARG A 202 18.38 23.98 -0.43
C ARG A 202 17.93 24.01 -1.89
N THR A 203 18.72 24.61 -2.78
CA THR A 203 18.41 24.67 -4.21
C THR A 203 18.25 23.27 -4.83
N LEU A 204 19.08 22.31 -4.41
CA LEU A 204 18.94 20.91 -4.89
C LEU A 204 17.65 20.27 -4.40
N LEU A 205 17.31 20.43 -3.11
CA LEU A 205 16.07 19.88 -2.53
C LEU A 205 14.83 20.49 -3.19
N GLU A 206 14.81 21.81 -3.39
CA GLU A 206 13.70 22.52 -4.04
C GLU A 206 13.55 22.12 -5.52
N ARG A 207 14.65 21.87 -6.23
CA ARG A 207 14.64 21.31 -7.60
C ARG A 207 13.93 19.95 -7.62
N ASP A 208 14.31 19.07 -6.72
CA ASP A 208 13.79 17.71 -6.69
C ASP A 208 12.31 17.70 -6.27
N LEU A 209 11.92 18.53 -5.30
CA LEU A 209 10.52 18.74 -4.93
C LEU A 209 9.69 19.22 -6.11
N LYS A 210 10.22 20.16 -6.90
CA LYS A 210 9.53 20.65 -8.10
C LYS A 210 9.35 19.55 -9.14
N ILE A 211 10.36 18.74 -9.39
CA ILE A 211 10.29 17.60 -10.34
C ILE A 211 9.21 16.61 -9.90
N TYR A 212 9.19 16.23 -8.63
CA TYR A 212 8.17 15.32 -8.10
C TYR A 212 6.77 15.91 -8.15
N HIS A 213 6.62 17.19 -7.82
CA HIS A 213 5.33 17.88 -7.89
C HIS A 213 4.82 17.95 -9.33
N ASP A 214 5.65 18.36 -10.29
CA ASP A 214 5.27 18.44 -11.70
C ASP A 214 4.87 17.06 -12.25
N HIS A 215 5.55 15.99 -11.81
CA HIS A 215 5.20 14.62 -12.17
C HIS A 215 3.85 14.19 -11.59
N PHE A 216 3.58 14.51 -10.34
CA PHE A 216 2.29 14.25 -9.71
C PHE A 216 1.15 14.96 -10.46
N VAL A 217 1.28 16.25 -10.71
CA VAL A 217 0.30 17.06 -11.48
C VAL A 217 0.04 16.42 -12.85
N LYS A 218 1.09 16.01 -13.55
CA LYS A 218 0.98 15.34 -14.84
C LYS A 218 0.20 14.03 -14.74
N MET A 219 0.52 13.17 -13.79
CA MET A 219 -0.17 11.89 -13.62
C MET A 219 -1.66 12.09 -13.32
N VAL A 220 -2.01 13.03 -12.44
CA VAL A 220 -3.42 13.36 -12.16
C VAL A 220 -4.12 13.88 -13.42
N SER A 221 -3.47 14.79 -14.16
CA SER A 221 -4.00 15.32 -15.43
C SER A 221 -4.31 14.19 -16.43
N GLU A 222 -3.37 13.27 -16.62
CA GLU A 222 -3.53 12.13 -17.54
C GLU A 222 -4.59 11.13 -17.06
N ASN A 223 -4.60 10.80 -15.76
CA ASN A 223 -5.49 9.79 -15.21
C ASN A 223 -6.95 10.29 -15.10
N ARG A 224 -7.13 11.58 -14.79
CA ARG A 224 -8.44 12.21 -14.68
C ARG A 224 -8.93 12.83 -16.00
N ASN A 225 -8.11 12.80 -17.03
CA ASN A 225 -8.38 13.47 -18.33
C ASN A 225 -8.72 14.97 -18.15
N LEU A 226 -7.96 15.65 -17.28
CA LEU A 226 -8.13 17.08 -17.01
C LEU A 226 -6.98 17.88 -17.64
N PRO A 227 -7.24 19.13 -18.08
CA PRO A 227 -6.16 20.02 -18.50
C PRO A 227 -5.10 20.19 -17.41
N ILE A 228 -3.82 20.12 -17.77
CA ILE A 228 -2.72 20.20 -16.80
C ILE A 228 -2.73 21.52 -16.01
N GLU A 229 -3.15 22.61 -16.66
CA GLU A 229 -3.27 23.94 -16.03
C GLU A 229 -4.41 23.98 -14.99
N GLN A 230 -5.47 23.16 -15.19
CA GLN A 230 -6.55 23.03 -14.21
C GLN A 230 -6.02 22.26 -12.98
N VAL A 231 -5.36 21.13 -13.19
CA VAL A 231 -4.78 20.34 -12.09
C VAL A 231 -3.73 21.15 -11.34
N ALA A 232 -2.85 21.88 -12.03
CA ALA A 232 -1.83 22.74 -11.42
C ALA A 232 -2.43 23.80 -10.47
N LYS A 233 -3.62 24.32 -10.76
CA LYS A 233 -4.33 25.27 -9.87
C LYS A 233 -4.90 24.60 -8.62
N LEU A 234 -5.18 23.28 -8.68
CA LEU A 234 -5.69 22.49 -7.57
C LEU A 234 -4.56 21.82 -6.75
N ALA A 235 -3.33 21.90 -7.26
CA ALA A 235 -2.15 21.25 -6.70
C ALA A 235 -1.33 22.21 -5.81
N ASP A 236 -2.01 22.87 -4.89
CA ASP A 236 -1.38 23.75 -3.89
C ASP A 236 -1.05 23.03 -2.57
N GLY A 237 -1.29 21.72 -2.53
CA GLY A 237 -1.07 20.87 -1.36
C GLY A 237 -2.26 20.79 -0.40
N SER A 238 -3.32 21.58 -0.62
CA SER A 238 -4.53 21.49 0.22
C SER A 238 -5.44 20.34 -0.20
N SER A 239 -6.21 19.83 0.76
CA SER A 239 -7.34 18.93 0.52
C SER A 239 -8.63 19.72 0.35
N MET A 240 -9.66 19.05 -0.21
CA MET A 240 -10.99 19.63 -0.35
C MET A 240 -12.06 18.58 -0.07
N PRO A 241 -13.29 19.00 0.34
CA PRO A 241 -14.41 18.07 0.51
C PRO A 241 -14.80 17.40 -0.81
N GLY A 242 -15.31 16.15 -0.75
CA GLY A 242 -15.74 15.39 -1.92
C GLY A 242 -16.72 16.13 -2.80
N SER A 243 -17.62 16.94 -2.23
CA SER A 243 -18.55 17.79 -3.01
C SER A 243 -17.84 18.83 -3.90
N LEU A 244 -16.70 19.35 -3.46
CA LEU A 244 -15.89 20.27 -4.26
C LEU A 244 -14.98 19.49 -5.22
N ALA A 245 -14.46 18.34 -4.79
CA ALA A 245 -13.65 17.46 -5.63
C ALA A 245 -14.45 17.00 -6.88
N LEU A 246 -15.73 16.68 -6.72
CA LEU A 246 -16.62 16.37 -7.85
C LEU A 246 -16.73 17.54 -8.84
N LYS A 247 -16.95 18.76 -8.35
CA LYS A 247 -17.04 19.97 -9.20
C LYS A 247 -15.75 20.24 -9.98
N ASN A 248 -14.61 19.86 -9.39
CA ASN A 248 -13.30 20.04 -10.00
C ASN A 248 -12.87 18.86 -10.89
N GLY A 249 -13.68 17.80 -10.99
CA GLY A 249 -13.38 16.61 -11.80
C GLY A 249 -12.37 15.66 -11.16
N LEU A 250 -12.04 15.85 -9.88
CA LEU A 250 -11.11 14.98 -9.16
C LEU A 250 -11.71 13.63 -8.78
N ILE A 251 -13.05 13.53 -8.71
CA ILE A 251 -13.81 12.29 -8.54
C ILE A 251 -14.97 12.25 -9.54
N ASP A 252 -15.61 11.08 -9.70
CA ASP A 252 -16.65 10.85 -10.71
C ASP A 252 -18.06 10.94 -10.13
N SER A 253 -18.25 10.55 -8.87
CA SER A 253 -19.57 10.61 -8.22
C SER A 253 -19.47 10.77 -6.71
N LEU A 254 -20.55 11.31 -6.13
CA LEU A 254 -20.78 11.24 -4.70
C LEU A 254 -21.61 9.99 -4.39
N GLY A 255 -21.26 9.30 -3.31
CA GLY A 255 -21.96 8.10 -2.90
C GLY A 255 -21.22 7.29 -1.86
N ASP A 256 -21.51 6.02 -1.84
CA ASP A 256 -20.99 5.03 -0.90
C ASP A 256 -20.71 3.69 -1.60
N GLN A 257 -20.60 2.62 -0.84
CA GLN A 257 -20.37 1.27 -1.37
C GLN A 257 -21.52 0.79 -2.27
N GLU A 258 -22.76 1.20 -2.01
CA GLU A 258 -23.90 0.83 -2.87
C GLU A 258 -23.82 1.53 -4.23
N THR A 259 -23.31 2.76 -4.28
CA THR A 259 -23.02 3.45 -5.55
C THR A 259 -21.97 2.69 -6.36
N ALA A 260 -20.95 2.11 -5.68
CA ALA A 260 -19.99 1.25 -6.36
C ALA A 260 -20.63 -0.05 -6.86
N ARG A 261 -21.55 -0.65 -6.09
CA ARG A 261 -22.33 -1.83 -6.50
C ARG A 261 -23.11 -1.57 -7.78
N ASP A 262 -23.83 -0.45 -7.84
CA ASP A 262 -24.60 -0.06 -9.00
C ASP A 262 -23.70 0.18 -10.22
N TRP A 263 -22.55 0.81 -10.02
CA TRP A 263 -21.57 1.00 -11.08
C TRP A 263 -21.03 -0.34 -11.64
N PHE A 264 -20.71 -1.30 -10.77
CA PHE A 264 -20.29 -2.64 -11.22
C PHE A 264 -21.43 -3.36 -11.95
N ALA A 265 -22.65 -3.27 -11.46
CA ALA A 265 -23.81 -3.87 -12.11
C ALA A 265 -24.00 -3.36 -13.54
N GLU A 266 -23.91 -2.05 -13.73
CA GLU A 266 -23.96 -1.42 -15.06
C GLU A 266 -22.76 -1.84 -15.93
N LYS A 267 -21.53 -1.78 -15.37
CA LYS A 267 -20.30 -2.07 -16.10
C LYS A 267 -20.18 -3.52 -16.55
N LEU A 268 -20.73 -4.46 -15.77
CA LEU A 268 -20.68 -5.89 -16.02
C LEU A 268 -21.97 -6.43 -16.69
N GLU A 269 -22.97 -5.57 -16.88
CA GLU A 269 -24.30 -5.93 -17.43
C GLU A 269 -25.00 -7.03 -16.63
N ILE A 270 -24.90 -6.98 -15.27
CA ILE A 270 -25.55 -7.90 -14.34
C ILE A 270 -26.48 -7.16 -13.37
N SER A 271 -27.33 -7.90 -12.65
CA SER A 271 -28.17 -7.30 -11.61
C SER A 271 -27.31 -6.81 -10.43
N PRO A 272 -27.65 -5.67 -9.77
CA PRO A 272 -26.96 -5.23 -8.55
C PRO A 272 -26.93 -6.30 -7.44
N LYS A 273 -27.92 -7.21 -7.40
CA LYS A 273 -27.94 -8.33 -6.44
C LYS A 273 -26.90 -9.41 -6.73
N GLU A 274 -26.40 -9.49 -7.94
CA GLU A 274 -25.35 -10.41 -8.37
C GLU A 274 -23.95 -9.85 -8.14
N VAL A 275 -23.82 -8.55 -7.80
CA VAL A 275 -22.55 -7.93 -7.39
C VAL A 275 -22.29 -8.26 -5.94
N ILE A 276 -21.34 -9.16 -5.67
CA ILE A 276 -21.00 -9.65 -4.33
C ILE A 276 -19.53 -9.35 -4.05
N PHE A 277 -19.28 -8.46 -3.09
CA PHE A 277 -17.92 -8.13 -2.64
C PHE A 277 -17.31 -9.28 -1.84
N CYS A 278 -16.04 -9.58 -2.11
CA CYS A 278 -15.23 -10.57 -1.37
C CYS A 278 -14.66 -9.89 -0.12
N GLU A 279 -15.22 -10.17 1.05
CA GLU A 279 -14.79 -9.60 2.35
C GLU A 279 -13.90 -10.57 3.12
#